data_cf5276a93cdaa3b71df08118d6ed4e43
#
_entry.id   cf5276a93cdaa3b71df08118d6ed4e43
#
_cell.length_a   1.000
_cell.length_b   1.000
_cell.length_c   1.000
_cell.angle_alpha   90.00
_cell.angle_beta   90.00
_cell.angle_gamma   90.00
#
_symmetry.space_group_name_H-M   'P 1'
#
loop_
_entity.id
_entity.type
_entity.pdbx_description
1 polymer ?
#
loop_
_entity_poly.entity_id
_entity_poly.type
_entity_poly.pdbx_seq_one_letter_code
_entity_poly.pdbx_strand_id
1 'polypeptide(L)'
;VSLVNMQTQYEYDIKVIEQRGVEEFEAQNALSLYNEIFDVKTLFKRIGKELTTAVQQMQYIAETLCLPQPAELRLETSGMFRKSAKTGQDPRMLMTWKLLAELKAKEQKVEQPFSPERRNEVTGALARALHDNRSTVHTVKELLAAEGIAFCIEEKVDKASVDGYSFIEDGTPHIILTRRYDRIDNFAFALMHEVGHIYLHYLDGSRSDCKLSIPDYDNESAEEKEANAFAANALIPNEEWKNAPRVRVNPAMIQRKYTQWAIEKGLNKWIVLGRISYETGMYKFRSDESRRIG
;
A
#
# COMPACT_ATOMS: atom_id res chain seq x y z
N VAL A 1 39.86 2.31 -49.06
CA VAL A 1 38.51 1.85 -48.75
C VAL A 1 37.71 1.98 -50.03
N SER A 2 37.22 0.85 -50.59
CA SER A 2 36.49 0.83 -51.86
C SER A 2 35.15 1.55 -51.72
N LEU A 3 34.73 2.33 -52.72
CA LEU A 3 33.39 2.96 -52.81
C LEU A 3 32.25 1.96 -52.56
N VAL A 4 32.40 0.70 -52.99
CA VAL A 4 31.48 -0.39 -52.77
C VAL A 4 31.28 -0.67 -51.27
N ASN A 5 32.33 -0.67 -50.45
CA ASN A 5 32.24 -0.88 -49.02
C ASN A 5 31.52 0.28 -48.30
N MET A 6 31.69 1.51 -48.79
CA MET A 6 31.00 2.68 -48.24
C MET A 6 29.50 2.64 -48.56
N GLN A 7 29.12 2.20 -49.74
CA GLN A 7 27.73 2.09 -50.16
C GLN A 7 27.01 0.96 -49.40
N THR A 8 27.65 -0.18 -49.23
CA THR A 8 27.10 -1.31 -48.44
C THR A 8 26.92 -0.91 -46.96
N GLN A 9 27.88 -0.17 -46.39
CA GLN A 9 27.75 0.34 -45.00
C GLN A 9 26.61 1.34 -44.90
N TYR A 10 26.45 2.28 -45.83
CA TYR A 10 25.36 3.23 -45.87
C TYR A 10 23.99 2.55 -45.95
N GLU A 11 23.83 1.58 -46.83
CA GLU A 11 22.58 0.80 -46.97
C GLU A 11 22.26 0.00 -45.71
N TYR A 12 23.27 -0.52 -45.00
CA TYR A 12 23.13 -1.19 -43.74
C TYR A 12 22.66 -0.20 -42.65
N ASP A 13 23.30 0.97 -42.54
CA ASP A 13 22.97 1.99 -41.58
C ASP A 13 21.54 2.52 -41.75
N ILE A 14 21.10 2.72 -42.98
CA ILE A 14 19.69 3.10 -43.31
C ILE A 14 18.71 2.05 -42.79
N LYS A 15 18.94 0.77 -43.07
CA LYS A 15 18.08 -0.33 -42.60
C LYS A 15 18.02 -0.41 -41.10
N VAL A 16 19.14 -0.21 -40.40
CA VAL A 16 19.20 -0.18 -38.93
C VAL A 16 18.40 1.01 -38.36
N ILE A 17 18.49 2.19 -39.00
CA ILE A 17 17.72 3.37 -38.60
C ILE A 17 16.22 3.15 -38.79
N GLU A 18 15.83 2.59 -39.95
CA GLU A 18 14.42 2.26 -40.26
C GLU A 18 13.87 1.23 -39.27
N GLN A 19 14.60 0.16 -39.00
CA GLN A 19 14.20 -0.87 -38.04
C GLN A 19 14.04 -0.30 -36.64
N ARG A 20 14.97 0.52 -36.15
CA ARG A 20 14.85 1.20 -34.85
C ARG A 20 13.66 2.14 -34.79
N GLY A 21 13.34 2.81 -35.90
CA GLY A 21 12.14 3.64 -36.00
C GLY A 21 10.83 2.83 -35.86
N VAL A 22 10.77 1.65 -36.47
CA VAL A 22 9.62 0.74 -36.36
C VAL A 22 9.49 0.19 -34.94
N GLU A 23 10.58 -0.27 -34.33
CA GLU A 23 10.59 -0.78 -32.96
C GLU A 23 10.15 0.29 -31.94
N GLU A 24 10.63 1.53 -32.08
CA GLU A 24 10.22 2.64 -31.20
C GLU A 24 8.74 2.99 -31.39
N PHE A 25 8.22 2.97 -32.63
CA PHE A 25 6.81 3.21 -32.91
C PHE A 25 5.90 2.12 -32.31
N GLU A 26 6.27 0.86 -32.46
CA GLU A 26 5.54 -0.26 -31.86
C GLU A 26 5.55 -0.18 -30.32
N ALA A 27 6.70 0.14 -29.74
CA ALA A 27 6.84 0.34 -28.30
C ALA A 27 5.97 1.52 -27.79
N GLN A 28 5.90 2.64 -28.52
CA GLN A 28 5.02 3.76 -28.18
C GLN A 28 3.54 3.37 -28.20
N ASN A 29 3.12 2.59 -29.18
CA ASN A 29 1.75 2.07 -29.23
C ASN A 29 1.44 1.17 -28.04
N ALA A 30 2.34 0.24 -27.69
CA ALA A 30 2.17 -0.63 -26.53
C ALA A 30 2.14 0.18 -25.20
N LEU A 31 3.02 1.17 -25.05
CA LEU A 31 3.01 2.06 -23.88
C LEU A 31 1.71 2.86 -23.77
N SER A 32 1.12 3.27 -24.90
CA SER A 32 -0.17 3.95 -24.89
C SER A 32 -1.27 3.08 -24.29
N LEU A 33 -1.26 1.77 -24.58
CA LEU A 33 -2.21 0.81 -23.99
C LEU A 33 -1.98 0.62 -22.48
N TYR A 34 -0.73 0.52 -22.03
CA TYR A 34 -0.40 0.49 -20.61
C TYR A 34 -0.80 1.78 -19.91
N ASN A 35 -0.63 2.93 -20.57
CA ASN A 35 -0.99 4.24 -20.01
C ASN A 35 -2.51 4.42 -19.77
N GLU A 36 -3.35 3.56 -20.33
CA GLU A 36 -4.77 3.48 -19.97
C GLU A 36 -5.03 2.75 -18.64
N ILE A 37 -4.05 1.96 -18.16
CA ILE A 37 -4.15 1.13 -16.96
C ILE A 37 -3.42 1.77 -15.77
N PHE A 38 -2.23 2.31 -16.00
CA PHE A 38 -1.46 3.06 -15.00
C PHE A 38 -0.78 4.28 -15.65
N ASP A 39 -0.38 5.25 -14.86
CA ASP A 39 0.30 6.45 -15.38
C ASP A 39 1.78 6.18 -15.59
N VAL A 40 2.15 5.85 -16.83
CA VAL A 40 3.51 5.50 -17.25
C VAL A 40 4.51 6.59 -16.88
N LYS A 41 4.14 7.85 -17.09
CA LYS A 41 5.02 9.00 -16.80
C LYS A 41 5.30 9.14 -15.31
N THR A 42 4.28 9.05 -14.48
CA THR A 42 4.43 9.12 -13.01
C THR A 42 5.24 7.94 -12.49
N LEU A 43 4.99 6.73 -12.99
CA LEU A 43 5.72 5.53 -12.61
C LEU A 43 7.23 5.72 -12.85
N PHE A 44 7.64 6.00 -14.08
CA PHE A 44 9.07 6.12 -14.41
C PHE A 44 9.75 7.32 -13.74
N LYS A 45 9.05 8.44 -13.58
CA LYS A 45 9.55 9.58 -12.80
C LYS A 45 9.84 9.20 -11.34
N ARG A 46 8.98 8.41 -10.72
CA ARG A 46 9.12 7.98 -9.31
C ARG A 46 10.21 6.93 -9.12
N ILE A 47 10.37 6.02 -10.07
CA ILE A 47 11.46 5.04 -10.07
C ILE A 47 12.83 5.72 -10.21
N GLY A 48 12.88 6.94 -10.76
CA GLY A 48 14.12 7.70 -10.91
C GLY A 48 15.07 7.14 -11.96
N LYS A 49 14.55 6.34 -12.91
CA LYS A 49 15.33 5.81 -14.03
C LYS A 49 15.16 6.68 -15.28
N GLU A 50 16.27 7.08 -15.87
CA GLU A 50 16.30 7.80 -17.15
C GLU A 50 16.10 6.82 -18.31
N LEU A 51 14.84 6.40 -18.52
CA LEU A 51 14.42 5.60 -19.66
C LEU A 51 13.86 6.55 -20.72
N THR A 52 14.70 6.94 -21.68
CA THR A 52 14.40 8.02 -22.64
C THR A 52 13.62 7.55 -23.87
N THR A 53 13.65 6.24 -24.19
CA THR A 53 12.96 5.67 -25.33
C THR A 53 11.81 4.77 -24.91
N ALA A 54 10.81 4.63 -25.77
CA ALA A 54 9.68 3.73 -25.51
C ALA A 54 10.14 2.26 -25.45
N VAL A 55 11.11 1.89 -26.24
CA VAL A 55 11.71 0.55 -26.21
C VAL A 55 12.31 0.23 -24.84
N GLN A 56 13.10 1.16 -24.25
CA GLN A 56 13.67 0.98 -22.90
C GLN A 56 12.57 0.86 -21.83
N GLN A 57 11.52 1.66 -21.93
CA GLN A 57 10.40 1.60 -20.99
C GLN A 57 9.63 0.27 -21.11
N MET A 58 9.38 -0.20 -22.32
CA MET A 58 8.75 -1.50 -22.56
C MET A 58 9.60 -2.67 -22.06
N GLN A 59 10.91 -2.61 -22.27
CA GLN A 59 11.83 -3.60 -21.74
C GLN A 59 11.79 -3.64 -20.21
N TYR A 60 11.77 -2.49 -19.56
CA TYR A 60 11.63 -2.40 -18.10
C TYR A 60 10.30 -2.98 -17.60
N ILE A 61 9.19 -2.69 -18.29
CA ILE A 61 7.86 -3.26 -17.97
C ILE A 61 7.89 -4.79 -18.06
N ALA A 62 8.51 -5.34 -19.09
CA ALA A 62 8.59 -6.78 -19.29
C ALA A 62 9.55 -7.48 -18.31
N GLU A 63 10.74 -6.97 -18.12
CA GLU A 63 11.82 -7.66 -17.40
C GLU A 63 11.84 -7.37 -15.90
N THR A 64 11.44 -6.16 -15.48
CA THR A 64 11.49 -5.74 -14.07
C THR A 64 10.14 -5.79 -13.41
N LEU A 65 9.11 -5.24 -14.08
CA LEU A 65 7.74 -5.27 -13.55
C LEU A 65 7.04 -6.59 -13.83
N CYS A 66 7.53 -7.37 -14.81
CA CYS A 66 6.96 -8.66 -15.24
C CYS A 66 5.45 -8.56 -15.52
N LEU A 67 4.99 -7.42 -16.08
CA LEU A 67 3.57 -7.22 -16.32
C LEU A 67 3.10 -8.04 -17.52
N PRO A 68 1.89 -8.63 -17.45
CA PRO A 68 1.27 -9.27 -18.59
C PRO A 68 0.92 -8.25 -19.67
N GLN A 69 0.52 -8.73 -20.85
CA GLN A 69 0.09 -7.85 -21.93
C GLN A 69 -1.06 -6.93 -21.50
N PRO A 70 -1.19 -5.71 -22.06
CA PRO A 70 -2.16 -4.72 -21.60
C PRO A 70 -3.60 -5.23 -21.53
N ALA A 71 -4.01 -6.08 -22.48
CA ALA A 71 -5.37 -6.64 -22.48
C ALA A 71 -5.62 -7.56 -21.27
N GLU A 72 -4.65 -8.39 -20.91
CA GLU A 72 -4.71 -9.31 -19.77
C GLU A 72 -4.66 -8.53 -18.46
N LEU A 73 -3.71 -7.59 -18.33
CA LEU A 73 -3.60 -6.71 -17.17
C LEU A 73 -4.89 -5.92 -16.90
N ARG A 74 -5.58 -5.47 -17.96
CA ARG A 74 -6.86 -4.78 -17.85
C ARG A 74 -7.97 -5.68 -17.29
N LEU A 75 -7.98 -6.96 -17.65
CA LEU A 75 -8.93 -7.94 -17.11
C LEU A 75 -8.68 -8.17 -15.63
N GLU A 76 -7.43 -8.40 -15.24
CA GLU A 76 -7.02 -8.61 -13.84
C GLU A 76 -7.36 -7.40 -12.96
N THR A 77 -7.17 -6.18 -13.44
CA THR A 77 -7.41 -4.94 -12.69
C THR A 77 -8.85 -4.44 -12.76
N SER A 78 -9.74 -5.09 -13.49
CA SER A 78 -11.12 -4.63 -13.73
C SER A 78 -11.94 -4.40 -12.44
N GLY A 79 -11.71 -5.19 -11.40
CA GLY A 79 -12.33 -5.04 -10.08
C GLY A 79 -11.95 -3.73 -9.39
N MET A 80 -10.66 -3.40 -9.42
CA MET A 80 -10.11 -2.16 -8.87
C MET A 80 -10.67 -0.92 -9.61
N PHE A 81 -10.77 -0.98 -10.93
CA PHE A 81 -11.34 0.09 -11.74
C PHE A 81 -12.82 0.35 -11.40
N ARG A 82 -13.61 -0.70 -11.18
CA ARG A 82 -15.02 -0.55 -10.76
C ARG A 82 -15.16 0.04 -9.36
N LYS A 83 -14.30 -0.35 -8.42
CA LYS A 83 -14.30 0.16 -7.04
C LYS A 83 -13.88 1.64 -7.01
N SER A 84 -12.81 2.00 -7.70
CA SER A 84 -12.30 3.37 -7.75
C SER A 84 -13.28 4.37 -8.39
N ALA A 85 -14.03 3.96 -9.41
CA ALA A 85 -15.06 4.79 -10.03
C ALA A 85 -16.16 5.23 -9.04
N LYS A 86 -16.51 4.35 -8.07
CA LYS A 86 -17.48 4.67 -7.01
C LYS A 86 -16.93 5.63 -5.96
N THR A 87 -15.63 5.54 -5.68
CA THR A 87 -14.96 6.34 -4.63
C THR A 87 -14.39 7.66 -5.14
N GLY A 88 -14.54 7.96 -6.44
CA GLY A 88 -14.01 9.19 -7.05
C GLY A 88 -12.49 9.22 -7.16
N GLN A 89 -11.83 8.09 -7.07
CA GLN A 89 -10.38 7.94 -7.22
C GLN A 89 -10.01 7.66 -8.68
N ASP A 90 -8.80 8.02 -9.05
CA ASP A 90 -8.27 7.70 -10.38
C ASP A 90 -7.69 6.26 -10.35
N PRO A 91 -8.30 5.30 -11.08
CA PRO A 91 -7.86 3.92 -11.08
C PRO A 91 -6.45 3.73 -11.64
N ARG A 92 -6.03 4.59 -12.56
CA ARG A 92 -4.68 4.58 -13.13
C ARG A 92 -3.64 4.95 -12.07
N MET A 93 -3.95 5.96 -11.25
CA MET A 93 -3.06 6.39 -10.17
C MET A 93 -3.02 5.36 -9.04
N LEU A 94 -4.11 4.66 -8.77
CA LEU A 94 -4.12 3.53 -7.84
C LEU A 94 -3.20 2.41 -8.31
N MET A 95 -3.31 2.03 -9.60
CA MET A 95 -2.43 1.01 -10.17
C MET A 95 -0.97 1.46 -10.20
N THR A 96 -0.71 2.73 -10.50
CA THR A 96 0.64 3.31 -10.44
C THR A 96 1.23 3.19 -9.03
N TRP A 97 0.45 3.53 -8.00
CA TRP A 97 0.89 3.38 -6.62
C TRP A 97 1.16 1.91 -6.27
N LYS A 98 0.28 1.00 -6.67
CA LYS A 98 0.46 -0.45 -6.45
C LYS A 98 1.79 -0.95 -7.03
N LEU A 99 2.09 -0.60 -8.27
CA LEU A 99 3.35 -1.00 -8.92
C LEU A 99 4.59 -0.44 -8.20
N LEU A 100 4.54 0.83 -7.76
CA LEU A 100 5.60 1.43 -6.96
C LEU A 100 5.77 0.72 -5.61
N ALA A 101 4.66 0.39 -4.96
CA ALA A 101 4.65 -0.32 -3.69
C ALA A 101 5.26 -1.73 -3.81
N GLU A 102 4.91 -2.48 -4.85
CA GLU A 102 5.46 -3.82 -5.11
C GLU A 102 6.96 -3.77 -5.43
N LEU A 103 7.40 -2.83 -6.26
CA LEU A 103 8.83 -2.63 -6.52
C LEU A 103 9.62 -2.38 -5.23
N LYS A 104 9.12 -1.50 -4.39
CA LYS A 104 9.76 -1.17 -3.12
C LYS A 104 9.73 -2.32 -2.12
N ALA A 105 8.64 -3.08 -2.12
CA ALA A 105 8.50 -4.26 -1.28
C ALA A 105 9.54 -5.34 -1.62
N LYS A 106 9.81 -5.56 -2.90
CA LYS A 106 10.83 -6.51 -3.39
C LYS A 106 12.25 -6.16 -2.95
N GLU A 107 12.52 -4.90 -2.65
CA GLU A 107 13.81 -4.46 -2.11
C GLU A 107 13.98 -4.80 -0.62
N GLN A 108 12.89 -5.11 0.09
CA GLN A 108 12.94 -5.44 1.52
C GLN A 108 13.30 -6.92 1.70
N LYS A 109 14.47 -7.16 2.26
CA LYS A 109 14.91 -8.51 2.61
C LYS A 109 14.55 -8.83 4.04
N VAL A 110 13.94 -9.98 4.27
CA VAL A 110 13.69 -10.57 5.60
C VAL A 110 14.44 -11.90 5.66
N GLU A 111 15.19 -12.10 6.73
CA GLU A 111 16.00 -13.30 6.91
C GLU A 111 15.24 -14.44 7.60
N GLN A 112 14.24 -14.07 8.39
CA GLN A 112 13.45 -15.03 9.17
C GLN A 112 12.28 -15.56 8.33
N PRO A 113 11.95 -16.85 8.42
CA PRO A 113 10.75 -17.39 7.81
C PRO A 113 9.50 -16.86 8.53
N PHE A 114 8.43 -16.63 7.78
CA PHE A 114 7.15 -16.25 8.36
C PHE A 114 6.54 -17.39 9.19
N SER A 115 6.04 -17.05 10.38
CA SER A 115 5.45 -18.01 11.33
C SER A 115 4.02 -17.60 11.72
N PRO A 116 3.00 -18.22 11.10
CA PRO A 116 1.60 -17.90 11.37
C PRO A 116 1.17 -18.11 12.83
N GLU A 117 1.81 -19.05 13.54
CA GLU A 117 1.48 -19.43 14.91
C GLU A 117 1.76 -18.28 15.90
N ARG A 118 2.71 -17.41 15.58
CA ARG A 118 3.11 -16.28 16.43
C ARG A 118 2.21 -15.05 16.33
N ARG A 119 1.07 -15.16 15.65
CA ARG A 119 0.12 -14.06 15.45
C ARG A 119 -0.13 -13.22 16.70
N ASN A 120 -0.44 -13.87 17.83
CA ASN A 120 -0.80 -13.14 19.04
C ASN A 120 0.38 -12.39 19.66
N GLU A 121 1.59 -12.96 19.58
CA GLU A 121 2.82 -12.32 20.06
C GLU A 121 3.15 -11.08 19.23
N VAL A 122 3.14 -11.23 17.91
CA VAL A 122 3.38 -10.15 16.94
C VAL A 122 2.38 -9.02 17.12
N THR A 123 1.09 -9.36 17.13
CA THR A 123 0.00 -8.40 17.27
C THR A 123 0.13 -7.62 18.59
N GLY A 124 0.43 -8.32 19.68
CA GLY A 124 0.63 -7.69 20.98
C GLY A 124 1.87 -6.79 21.04
N ALA A 125 2.98 -7.19 20.40
CA ALA A 125 4.19 -6.37 20.35
C ALA A 125 3.97 -5.11 19.50
N LEU A 126 3.34 -5.24 18.34
CA LEU A 126 2.97 -4.10 17.49
C LEU A 126 2.02 -3.15 18.21
N ALA A 127 0.99 -3.64 18.89
CA ALA A 127 0.06 -2.80 19.64
C ALA A 127 0.79 -1.97 20.71
N ARG A 128 1.70 -2.58 21.46
CA ARG A 128 2.52 -1.84 22.46
C ARG A 128 3.36 -0.76 21.80
N ALA A 129 4.06 -1.06 20.71
CA ALA A 129 4.88 -0.09 19.99
C ALA A 129 4.06 1.10 19.45
N LEU A 130 2.87 0.81 18.92
CA LEU A 130 1.94 1.84 18.42
C LEU A 130 1.39 2.73 19.55
N HIS A 131 1.08 2.15 20.70
CA HIS A 131 0.63 2.93 21.87
C HIS A 131 1.74 3.78 22.48
N ASP A 132 2.97 3.29 22.50
CA ASP A 132 4.15 4.04 22.96
C ASP A 132 4.48 5.21 22.02
N ASN A 133 4.31 5.02 20.73
CA ASN A 133 4.53 6.00 19.68
C ASN A 133 5.91 6.66 19.72
N ARG A 134 6.97 5.87 19.94
CA ARG A 134 8.38 6.30 19.89
C ARG A 134 9.12 5.52 18.84
N SER A 135 9.78 6.25 17.93
CA SER A 135 10.46 5.63 16.76
C SER A 135 9.60 4.57 16.08
N THR A 136 8.31 4.87 15.95
CA THR A 136 7.24 3.90 15.65
C THR A 136 7.49 3.15 14.35
N VAL A 137 7.85 3.86 13.28
CA VAL A 137 8.10 3.24 11.97
C VAL A 137 9.28 2.27 12.03
N HIS A 138 10.35 2.65 12.72
CA HIS A 138 11.54 1.82 12.87
C HIS A 138 11.22 0.57 13.71
N THR A 139 10.60 0.75 14.87
CA THR A 139 10.21 -0.35 15.75
C THR A 139 9.25 -1.34 15.07
N VAL A 140 8.27 -0.83 14.33
CA VAL A 140 7.34 -1.67 13.55
C VAL A 140 8.09 -2.47 12.51
N LYS A 141 9.04 -1.85 11.78
CA LYS A 141 9.84 -2.54 10.78
C LYS A 141 10.68 -3.67 11.39
N GLU A 142 11.31 -3.43 12.52
CA GLU A 142 12.11 -4.45 13.22
C GLU A 142 11.25 -5.61 13.75
N LEU A 143 10.10 -5.29 14.36
CA LEU A 143 9.17 -6.30 14.87
C LEU A 143 8.63 -7.19 13.73
N LEU A 144 8.22 -6.61 12.62
CA LEU A 144 7.72 -7.37 11.48
C LEU A 144 8.81 -8.19 10.82
N ALA A 145 10.01 -7.63 10.64
CA ALA A 145 11.14 -8.35 10.05
C ALA A 145 11.57 -9.57 10.90
N ALA A 146 11.54 -9.46 12.24
CA ALA A 146 11.81 -10.56 13.15
C ALA A 146 10.80 -11.72 13.02
N GLU A 147 9.64 -11.45 12.44
CA GLU A 147 8.55 -12.41 12.21
C GLU A 147 8.42 -12.85 10.75
N GLY A 148 9.41 -12.53 9.93
CA GLY A 148 9.40 -12.89 8.52
C GLY A 148 8.41 -12.09 7.67
N ILE A 149 8.00 -10.90 8.11
CA ILE A 149 7.09 -10.02 7.39
C ILE A 149 7.88 -8.80 6.89
N ALA A 150 7.92 -8.59 5.60
CA ALA A 150 8.56 -7.43 4.99
C ALA A 150 7.66 -6.19 5.13
N PHE A 151 8.24 -5.07 5.55
CA PHE A 151 7.50 -3.83 5.74
C PHE A 151 8.21 -2.65 5.09
N CYS A 152 7.45 -1.84 4.36
CA CYS A 152 7.94 -0.55 3.87
C CYS A 152 6.83 0.50 3.81
N ILE A 153 7.24 1.75 3.62
CA ILE A 153 6.34 2.88 3.38
C ILE A 153 6.56 3.37 1.98
N GLU A 154 5.50 3.44 1.17
CA GLU A 154 5.51 4.10 -0.12
C GLU A 154 4.78 5.44 -0.04
N GLU A 155 5.34 6.45 -0.67
CA GLU A 155 4.71 7.76 -0.68
C GLU A 155 3.42 7.74 -1.50
N LYS A 156 2.47 8.59 -1.08
CA LYS A 156 1.21 8.76 -1.82
C LYS A 156 1.46 9.18 -3.26
N VAL A 157 0.58 8.75 -4.14
CA VAL A 157 0.44 9.27 -5.50
C VAL A 157 -0.82 10.13 -5.55
N ASP A 158 -0.76 11.27 -6.24
CA ASP A 158 -1.90 12.16 -6.36
C ASP A 158 -3.11 11.42 -6.95
N LYS A 159 -4.30 11.70 -6.43
CA LYS A 159 -5.57 11.04 -6.79
C LYS A 159 -5.64 9.53 -6.49
N ALA A 160 -4.67 8.98 -5.78
CA ALA A 160 -4.71 7.62 -5.24
C ALA A 160 -4.79 7.71 -3.70
N SER A 161 -5.97 7.44 -3.15
CA SER A 161 -6.18 7.42 -1.69
C SER A 161 -6.06 5.99 -1.19
N VAL A 162 -4.83 5.54 -0.99
CA VAL A 162 -4.49 4.22 -0.43
C VAL A 162 -3.94 4.43 0.97
N ASP A 163 -4.39 3.65 1.94
CA ASP A 163 -3.84 3.66 3.30
C ASP A 163 -2.83 2.53 3.49
N GLY A 164 -3.07 1.35 2.90
CA GLY A 164 -2.18 0.19 2.95
C GLY A 164 -2.40 -0.80 1.81
N TYR A 165 -1.49 -1.75 1.73
CA TYR A 165 -1.50 -2.87 0.81
C TYR A 165 -0.68 -4.01 1.38
N SER A 166 -1.21 -5.21 1.32
CA SER A 166 -0.49 -6.42 1.72
C SER A 166 -0.65 -7.53 0.69
N PHE A 167 0.39 -8.35 0.55
CA PHE A 167 0.42 -9.51 -0.32
C PHE A 167 1.44 -10.53 0.18
N ILE A 168 1.40 -11.75 -0.38
CA ILE A 168 2.43 -12.77 -0.16
C ILE A 168 3.14 -13.05 -1.48
N GLU A 169 4.47 -13.02 -1.49
CA GLU A 169 5.33 -13.40 -2.60
C GLU A 169 6.38 -14.39 -2.09
N ASP A 170 6.51 -15.53 -2.75
CA ASP A 170 7.46 -16.59 -2.38
C ASP A 170 7.42 -17.00 -0.89
N GLY A 171 6.21 -17.04 -0.31
CA GLY A 171 5.98 -17.38 1.09
C GLY A 171 6.28 -16.25 2.08
N THR A 172 6.76 -15.11 1.63
CA THR A 172 7.03 -13.93 2.46
C THR A 172 5.86 -12.96 2.38
N PRO A 173 5.21 -12.63 3.51
CA PRO A 173 4.23 -11.55 3.55
C PRO A 173 4.89 -10.18 3.45
N HIS A 174 4.26 -9.29 2.71
CA HIS A 174 4.65 -7.90 2.54
C HIS A 174 3.54 -6.98 3.00
N ILE A 175 3.89 -5.95 3.75
CA ILE A 175 2.99 -4.85 4.15
C ILE A 175 3.59 -3.55 3.67
N ILE A 176 2.83 -2.78 2.90
CA ILE A 176 3.19 -1.46 2.43
C ILE A 176 2.13 -0.46 2.90
N LEU A 177 2.55 0.55 3.65
CA LEU A 177 1.65 1.63 4.08
C LEU A 177 1.97 2.93 3.36
N THR A 178 0.98 3.83 3.29
CA THR A 178 1.22 5.23 2.94
C THR A 178 1.29 6.09 4.20
N ARG A 179 2.12 7.12 4.18
CA ARG A 179 2.04 8.21 5.17
C ARG A 179 1.20 9.37 4.61
N ARG A 180 0.02 9.04 4.04
CA ARG A 180 -0.90 10.06 3.54
C ARG A 180 -1.27 11.07 4.62
N TYR A 181 -1.45 10.57 5.83
CA TYR A 181 -1.58 11.35 7.04
C TYR A 181 -0.43 11.01 7.99
N ASP A 182 0.30 12.02 8.45
CA ASP A 182 1.33 11.86 9.50
C ASP A 182 0.64 11.82 10.88
N ARG A 183 -0.14 10.74 11.10
CA ARG A 183 -0.99 10.57 12.28
C ARG A 183 -0.94 9.15 12.78
N ILE A 184 -0.67 9.00 14.08
CA ILE A 184 -0.55 7.67 14.73
C ILE A 184 -1.85 6.86 14.68
N ASP A 185 -3.02 7.48 14.80
CA ASP A 185 -4.31 6.80 14.71
C ASP A 185 -4.52 6.15 13.34
N ASN A 186 -4.26 6.87 12.25
CA ASN A 186 -4.34 6.32 10.89
C ASN A 186 -3.31 5.21 10.65
N PHE A 187 -2.06 5.47 11.04
CA PHE A 187 -0.97 4.51 10.84
C PHE A 187 -1.24 3.20 11.59
N ALA A 188 -1.66 3.30 12.86
CA ALA A 188 -1.93 2.14 13.69
C ALA A 188 -3.07 1.27 13.13
N PHE A 189 -4.19 1.90 12.73
CA PHE A 189 -5.31 1.17 12.15
C PHE A 189 -4.96 0.56 10.80
N ALA A 190 -4.29 1.30 9.91
CA ALA A 190 -3.86 0.77 8.62
C ALA A 190 -2.89 -0.40 8.78
N LEU A 191 -1.89 -0.30 9.66
CA LEU A 191 -0.95 -1.38 9.92
C LEU A 191 -1.66 -2.64 10.41
N MET A 192 -2.51 -2.52 11.44
CA MET A 192 -3.20 -3.67 12.02
C MET A 192 -4.24 -4.26 11.07
N HIS A 193 -4.81 -3.46 10.18
CA HIS A 193 -5.69 -3.92 9.12
C HIS A 193 -4.94 -4.82 8.12
N GLU A 194 -3.76 -4.41 7.65
CA GLU A 194 -2.92 -5.21 6.76
C GLU A 194 -2.40 -6.48 7.45
N VAL A 195 -2.02 -6.38 8.72
CA VAL A 195 -1.68 -7.55 9.55
C VAL A 195 -2.87 -8.51 9.63
N GLY A 196 -4.09 -7.98 9.77
CA GLY A 196 -5.32 -8.76 9.74
C GLY A 196 -5.48 -9.55 8.44
N HIS A 197 -5.26 -8.92 7.29
CA HIS A 197 -5.32 -9.61 6.00
C HIS A 197 -4.32 -10.76 5.91
N ILE A 198 -3.07 -10.57 6.34
CA ILE A 198 -2.06 -11.62 6.33
C ILE A 198 -2.51 -12.82 7.16
N TYR A 199 -2.93 -12.61 8.39
CA TYR A 199 -3.22 -13.71 9.31
C TYR A 199 -4.61 -14.33 9.17
N LEU A 200 -5.56 -13.66 8.52
CA LEU A 200 -6.93 -14.16 8.36
C LEU A 200 -7.22 -14.66 6.94
N HIS A 201 -6.58 -14.08 5.91
CA HIS A 201 -7.05 -14.27 4.54
C HIS A 201 -5.99 -14.86 3.61
N TYR A 202 -4.68 -14.80 3.96
CA TYR A 202 -3.63 -15.22 3.05
C TYR A 202 -2.94 -16.54 3.41
N LEU A 203 -3.24 -17.14 4.58
CA LEU A 203 -2.54 -18.32 5.06
C LEU A 203 -2.88 -19.62 4.34
N ASP A 204 -4.05 -19.71 3.74
CA ASP A 204 -4.53 -20.93 3.08
C ASP A 204 -4.10 -21.06 1.62
N GLY A 205 -3.31 -20.10 1.13
CA GLY A 205 -2.84 -20.06 -0.27
C GLY A 205 -3.97 -19.87 -1.31
N SER A 206 -5.21 -19.68 -0.86
CA SER A 206 -6.39 -19.58 -1.72
C SER A 206 -6.47 -18.22 -2.43
N ARG A 207 -5.59 -17.27 -2.12
CA ARG A 207 -5.62 -15.93 -2.69
C ARG A 207 -4.26 -15.39 -3.09
N SER A 208 -4.06 -15.38 -4.40
CA SER A 208 -3.11 -14.51 -5.10
C SER A 208 -3.68 -13.11 -5.37
N ASP A 209 -4.96 -12.88 -5.14
CA ASP A 209 -5.62 -11.60 -5.45
C ASP A 209 -5.42 -10.59 -4.33
N CYS A 210 -4.25 -9.98 -4.34
CA CYS A 210 -3.85 -8.89 -3.48
C CYS A 210 -4.77 -7.67 -3.70
N LYS A 211 -5.56 -7.30 -2.70
CA LYS A 211 -6.47 -6.16 -2.78
C LYS A 211 -5.84 -4.95 -2.12
N LEU A 212 -5.82 -3.83 -2.85
CA LEU A 212 -5.50 -2.54 -2.26
C LEU A 212 -6.56 -2.16 -1.23
N SER A 213 -6.15 -1.79 -0.03
CA SER A 213 -7.01 -1.23 1.00
C SER A 213 -7.40 0.20 0.62
N ILE A 214 -8.43 0.29 -0.20
CA ILE A 214 -9.03 1.54 -0.64
C ILE A 214 -10.23 1.81 0.27
N PRO A 215 -10.29 2.95 0.97
CA PRO A 215 -11.44 3.32 1.78
C PRO A 215 -12.73 3.31 0.95
N ASP A 216 -13.62 2.38 1.22
CA ASP A 216 -14.96 2.27 0.63
C ASP A 216 -15.94 1.91 1.75
N TYR A 217 -16.44 2.92 2.44
CA TYR A 217 -17.29 2.77 3.62
C TYR A 217 -18.69 2.21 3.31
N ASP A 218 -19.12 2.26 2.04
CA ASP A 218 -20.48 1.87 1.66
C ASP A 218 -20.61 0.40 1.21
N ASN A 219 -19.50 -0.25 0.81
CA ASN A 219 -19.49 -1.61 0.25
C ASN A 219 -18.28 -2.45 0.71
N GLU A 220 -18.03 -2.50 2.01
CA GLU A 220 -16.97 -3.36 2.57
C GLU A 220 -17.27 -4.84 2.35
N SER A 221 -16.31 -5.58 1.80
CA SER A 221 -16.39 -7.05 1.71
C SER A 221 -16.36 -7.68 3.11
N ALA A 222 -16.72 -8.95 3.21
CA ALA A 222 -16.63 -9.68 4.49
C ALA A 222 -15.21 -9.63 5.06
N GLU A 223 -14.20 -9.79 4.21
CA GLU A 223 -12.79 -9.76 4.57
C GLU A 223 -12.32 -8.39 5.07
N GLU A 224 -12.75 -7.31 4.43
CA GLU A 224 -12.48 -5.95 4.90
C GLU A 224 -13.06 -5.73 6.31
N LYS A 225 -14.28 -6.21 6.55
CA LYS A 225 -14.90 -6.14 7.88
C LYS A 225 -14.15 -6.97 8.91
N GLU A 226 -13.69 -8.16 8.55
CA GLU A 226 -12.89 -9.01 9.43
C GLU A 226 -11.53 -8.37 9.74
N ALA A 227 -10.84 -7.81 8.74
CA ALA A 227 -9.59 -7.08 8.93
C ALA A 227 -9.78 -5.82 9.80
N ASN A 228 -10.87 -5.07 9.59
CA ASN A 228 -11.23 -3.92 10.42
C ASN A 228 -11.53 -4.32 11.86
N ALA A 229 -12.28 -5.40 12.07
CA ALA A 229 -12.58 -5.94 13.40
C ALA A 229 -11.30 -6.44 14.10
N PHE A 230 -10.41 -7.11 13.36
CA PHE A 230 -9.11 -7.52 13.84
C PHE A 230 -8.29 -6.31 14.29
N ALA A 231 -8.14 -5.29 13.45
CA ALA A 231 -7.38 -4.08 13.76
C ALA A 231 -7.92 -3.37 15.02
N ALA A 232 -9.22 -3.21 15.10
CA ALA A 232 -9.87 -2.58 16.24
C ALA A 232 -9.61 -3.34 17.55
N ASN A 233 -9.74 -4.68 17.52
CA ASN A 233 -9.52 -5.54 18.69
C ASN A 233 -8.05 -5.66 19.06
N ALA A 234 -7.14 -5.68 18.09
CA ALA A 234 -5.70 -5.76 18.31
C ALA A 234 -5.16 -4.51 18.99
N LEU A 235 -5.62 -3.33 18.57
CA LEU A 235 -5.24 -2.05 19.17
C LEU A 235 -5.88 -1.82 20.54
N ILE A 236 -7.16 -2.12 20.67
CA ILE A 236 -7.90 -1.95 21.92
C ILE A 236 -8.78 -3.18 22.10
N PRO A 237 -8.42 -4.11 23.00
CA PRO A 237 -9.20 -5.33 23.21
C PRO A 237 -10.69 -5.03 23.45
N ASN A 238 -11.56 -5.80 22.82
CA ASN A 238 -13.01 -5.57 22.89
C ASN A 238 -13.54 -5.60 24.33
N GLU A 239 -12.93 -6.42 25.21
CA GLU A 239 -13.31 -6.45 26.64
C GLU A 239 -12.97 -5.13 27.33
N GLU A 240 -11.84 -4.51 27.02
CA GLU A 240 -11.52 -3.17 27.52
C GLU A 240 -12.43 -2.12 26.91
N TRP A 241 -12.73 -2.23 25.61
CA TRP A 241 -13.58 -1.27 24.90
C TRP A 241 -15.03 -1.26 25.41
N LYS A 242 -15.54 -2.38 25.91
CA LYS A 242 -16.86 -2.44 26.55
C LYS A 242 -16.96 -1.54 27.78
N ASN A 243 -15.83 -1.28 28.45
CA ASN A 243 -15.73 -0.44 29.64
C ASN A 243 -15.36 1.01 29.31
N ALA A 244 -15.24 1.37 28.02
CA ALA A 244 -14.93 2.74 27.62
C ALA A 244 -16.10 3.70 27.94
N PRO A 245 -15.81 5.00 28.12
CA PRO A 245 -16.85 5.99 28.41
C PRO A 245 -17.93 6.04 27.34
N ARG A 246 -19.21 5.96 27.72
CA ARG A 246 -20.35 6.01 26.79
C ARG A 246 -20.90 7.44 26.65
N VAL A 247 -20.01 8.40 26.34
CA VAL A 247 -20.39 9.80 26.21
C VAL A 247 -20.70 10.13 24.75
N ARG A 248 -21.88 10.72 24.50
CA ARG A 248 -22.35 11.08 23.15
C ARG A 248 -22.79 12.56 23.02
N VAL A 249 -22.35 13.42 23.93
CA VAL A 249 -22.93 14.78 24.02
C VAL A 249 -22.33 15.76 23.02
N ASN A 250 -21.01 15.97 23.06
CA ASN A 250 -20.31 16.86 22.15
C ASN A 250 -18.84 16.43 21.96
N PRO A 251 -18.16 16.88 20.89
CA PRO A 251 -16.79 16.47 20.59
C PRO A 251 -15.79 16.78 21.72
N ALA A 252 -15.90 17.94 22.35
CA ALA A 252 -14.98 18.33 23.42
C ALA A 252 -15.10 17.45 24.68
N MET A 253 -16.31 17.07 25.03
CA MET A 253 -16.56 16.18 26.17
C MET A 253 -16.12 14.75 25.85
N ILE A 254 -16.39 14.26 24.63
CA ILE A 254 -15.92 12.97 24.17
C ILE A 254 -14.39 12.94 24.22
N GLN A 255 -13.73 13.91 23.61
CA GLN A 255 -12.26 14.01 23.62
C GLN A 255 -11.70 13.98 25.04
N ARG A 256 -12.25 14.79 25.95
CA ARG A 256 -11.80 14.84 27.34
C ARG A 256 -11.95 13.51 28.06
N LYS A 257 -13.13 12.88 27.96
CA LYS A 257 -13.43 11.63 28.67
C LYS A 257 -12.63 10.44 28.13
N TYR A 258 -12.54 10.32 26.83
CA TYR A 258 -11.77 9.23 26.21
C TYR A 258 -10.25 9.44 26.35
N THR A 259 -9.75 10.68 26.36
CA THR A 259 -8.36 10.96 26.69
C THR A 259 -8.03 10.54 28.12
N GLN A 260 -8.89 10.88 29.08
CA GLN A 260 -8.70 10.49 30.49
C GLN A 260 -8.68 8.94 30.60
N TRP A 261 -9.65 8.28 30.00
CA TRP A 261 -9.73 6.84 30.01
C TRP A 261 -8.52 6.17 29.34
N ALA A 262 -8.03 6.72 28.23
CA ALA A 262 -6.83 6.23 27.55
C ALA A 262 -5.60 6.29 28.47
N ILE A 263 -5.42 7.41 29.20
CA ILE A 263 -4.33 7.58 30.17
C ILE A 263 -4.42 6.53 31.31
N GLU A 264 -5.61 6.33 31.85
CA GLU A 264 -5.85 5.35 32.94
C GLU A 264 -5.55 3.91 32.48
N LYS A 265 -5.74 3.62 31.18
CA LYS A 265 -5.47 2.29 30.57
C LYS A 265 -4.09 2.15 29.99
N GLY A 266 -3.25 3.18 30.00
CA GLY A 266 -1.93 3.18 29.36
C GLY A 266 -2.00 3.10 27.83
N LEU A 267 -3.10 3.60 27.25
CA LEU A 267 -3.33 3.61 25.81
C LEU A 267 -2.99 4.96 25.18
N ASN A 268 -2.60 4.96 23.91
CA ASN A 268 -2.44 6.19 23.15
C ASN A 268 -3.82 6.85 22.93
N LYS A 269 -3.99 8.08 23.41
CA LYS A 269 -5.26 8.82 23.30
C LYS A 269 -5.74 8.97 21.86
N TRP A 270 -4.82 9.10 20.89
CA TRP A 270 -5.19 9.31 19.50
C TRP A 270 -5.68 8.02 18.82
N ILE A 271 -5.12 6.87 19.17
CA ILE A 271 -5.64 5.57 18.73
C ILE A 271 -7.05 5.36 19.28
N VAL A 272 -7.29 5.69 20.55
CA VAL A 272 -8.62 5.63 21.17
C VAL A 272 -9.60 6.57 20.46
N LEU A 273 -9.20 7.83 20.23
CA LEU A 273 -10.04 8.81 19.53
C LEU A 273 -10.24 8.45 18.05
N GLY A 274 -9.28 7.80 17.41
CA GLY A 274 -9.41 7.25 16.07
C GLY A 274 -10.51 6.19 16.00
N ARG A 275 -10.56 5.25 16.96
CA ARG A 275 -11.62 4.25 17.03
C ARG A 275 -13.00 4.89 17.21
N ILE A 276 -13.14 5.86 18.10
CA ILE A 276 -14.39 6.61 18.26
C ILE A 276 -14.78 7.35 16.98
N SER A 277 -13.80 7.97 16.30
CA SER A 277 -14.08 8.64 15.02
C SER A 277 -14.65 7.68 13.99
N TYR A 278 -14.08 6.49 13.87
CA TYR A 278 -14.54 5.46 12.96
C TYR A 278 -15.96 4.97 13.30
N GLU A 279 -16.21 4.65 14.59
CA GLU A 279 -17.50 4.10 15.04
C GLU A 279 -18.66 5.12 15.00
N THR A 280 -18.35 6.41 15.12
CA THR A 280 -19.37 7.47 15.25
C THR A 280 -19.45 8.44 14.08
N GLY A 281 -18.51 8.38 13.14
CA GLY A 281 -18.36 9.36 12.07
C GLY A 281 -17.90 10.74 12.55
N MET A 282 -17.47 10.87 13.81
CA MET A 282 -17.08 12.15 14.42
C MET A 282 -15.57 12.36 14.34
N TYR A 283 -15.13 13.22 13.45
CA TYR A 283 -13.70 13.53 13.23
C TYR A 283 -13.26 14.91 13.76
N LYS A 284 -14.09 15.60 14.55
CA LYS A 284 -13.86 16.99 15.00
C LYS A 284 -13.15 17.09 16.34
N PHE A 285 -12.04 16.36 16.51
CA PHE A 285 -11.20 16.48 17.71
C PHE A 285 -10.06 17.49 17.50
N ARG A 286 -9.73 18.25 18.55
CA ARG A 286 -8.58 19.17 18.52
C ARG A 286 -7.30 18.36 18.56
N SER A 287 -6.47 18.47 17.51
CA SER A 287 -5.19 17.80 17.41
C SER A 287 -4.08 18.58 18.11
N ASP A 288 -3.09 17.86 18.63
CA ASP A 288 -1.80 18.38 19.10
C ASP A 288 -0.66 17.58 18.46
N GLU A 289 0.58 17.96 18.72
CA GLU A 289 1.76 17.32 18.13
C GLU A 289 1.88 15.83 18.47
N SER A 290 1.36 15.39 19.62
CA SER A 290 1.38 13.98 20.02
C SER A 290 0.55 13.05 19.10
N ARG A 291 -0.19 13.62 18.16
CA ARG A 291 -0.90 12.85 17.13
C ARG A 291 -0.02 12.41 15.98
N ARG A 292 1.15 13.01 15.82
CA ARG A 292 2.10 12.59 14.79
C ARG A 292 2.69 11.23 15.11
N ILE A 293 3.16 10.57 14.06
CA ILE A 293 3.93 9.34 14.20
C ILE A 293 5.30 9.70 14.76
N GLY A 294 5.64 9.12 15.90
CA GLY A 294 6.91 9.34 16.59
C GLY A 294 8.07 8.55 16.04
#